data_997190318b1cbe39a8f6b1893f6050b0
#
_entry.id   997190318b1cbe39a8f6b1893f6050b0
#
_cell.length_a   1.000
_cell.length_b   1.000
_cell.length_c   1.000
_cell.angle_alpha   90.00
_cell.angle_beta   90.00
_cell.angle_gamma   90.00
#
_symmetry.space_group_name_H-M   'P 1'
#
loop_
_entity.id
_entity.type
_entity.pdbx_description
1 polymer ?
#
loop_
_entity_poly.entity_id
_entity_poly.type
_entity_poly.pdbx_seq_one_letter_code
_entity_poly.pdbx_strand_id
1 'polypeptide(L)'
;MKIPRYEGVGSSKLDTGRSLTSGTSASNALAQIGASTINTVLQYGASQNALNAKLRRLEIQTNIENGSSGIYNDTQIFLDNTKTSEFWNSPDKWIDDYNKMIPKWTKKYKESMDEQTWKEFEPHFNKKIFEQATNLRELVYNQKVNNGVMALDKATTTYNTELANATDAKQIATLHTTYTQLTLKRFDQILGGGEEFTKASNDAYNNANAALILLKAKEINGITTDPDGRTVTNHKGVLQNLKNPNYKIVGLNGEEIGVNHPIRQALIESQGTLFSNQDANWTKIRDEKSYNDNLSFNKELVAFLNGNTEGMDTFLGRVENNPNLLASQISALRTAFKTTQDAIKNGTSTWDTVAGQNTKSILTFLVNSGVID
;
A
#
# COMPACT_ATOMS: atom_id res chain seq x y z
N MET A 1 -1.60 -1.87 -9.08
CA MET A 1 -1.09 -3.24 -9.21
C MET A 1 -1.18 -3.89 -7.84
N LYS A 2 -2.08 -4.87 -7.64
CA LYS A 2 -2.18 -5.58 -6.35
C LYS A 2 -1.10 -6.67 -6.37
N ILE A 3 -0.08 -6.53 -5.54
CA ILE A 3 0.90 -7.58 -5.27
C ILE A 3 0.13 -8.73 -4.62
N PRO A 4 0.23 -9.98 -5.13
CA PRO A 4 -0.35 -11.12 -4.43
C PRO A 4 0.27 -11.17 -3.04
N ARG A 5 -0.55 -11.09 -2.00
CA ARG A 5 -0.12 -11.48 -0.66
C ARG A 5 0.25 -12.95 -0.76
N TYR A 6 1.49 -13.27 -0.50
CA TYR A 6 1.91 -14.62 -0.20
C TYR A 6 1.09 -15.02 1.03
N GLU A 7 0.03 -15.79 0.81
CA GLU A 7 -0.58 -16.53 1.89
C GLU A 7 0.49 -17.50 2.35
N GLY A 8 0.98 -17.25 3.55
CA GLY A 8 2.04 -18.02 4.15
C GLY A 8 1.73 -19.50 3.97
N VAL A 9 2.72 -20.25 3.49
CA VAL A 9 2.73 -21.70 3.50
C VAL A 9 2.13 -22.10 4.83
N GLY A 10 0.99 -22.78 4.76
CA GLY A 10 0.13 -23.01 5.89
C GLY A 10 0.94 -23.40 7.10
N SER A 11 0.72 -22.69 8.18
CA SER A 11 1.11 -23.15 9.50
C SER A 11 0.63 -24.59 9.58
N SER A 12 1.55 -25.54 9.48
CA SER A 12 1.25 -26.91 9.84
C SER A 12 0.63 -26.77 11.23
N LYS A 13 -0.66 -27.01 11.35
CA LYS A 13 -1.33 -27.14 12.61
C LYS A 13 -0.55 -28.22 13.36
N LEU A 14 0.44 -27.81 14.13
CA LEU A 14 1.01 -28.66 15.15
C LEU A 14 -0.18 -29.03 16.02
N ASP A 15 -0.58 -30.26 15.86
CA ASP A 15 -1.67 -30.87 16.62
C ASP A 15 -1.24 -30.88 18.09
N THR A 16 -1.52 -29.77 18.78
CA THR A 16 -1.23 -29.56 20.20
C THR A 16 -2.12 -30.46 21.09
N GLY A 17 -2.99 -31.28 20.47
CA GLY A 17 -3.93 -32.16 21.18
C GLY A 17 -3.34 -33.48 21.66
N ARG A 18 -2.09 -33.86 21.31
CA ARG A 18 -1.53 -35.16 21.69
C ARG A 18 -0.52 -35.18 22.86
N SER A 19 -0.13 -34.04 23.41
CA SER A 19 0.93 -34.04 24.43
C SER A 19 0.43 -34.22 25.87
N LEU A 20 -0.87 -34.19 26.12
CA LEU A 20 -1.41 -34.32 27.48
C LEU A 20 -1.79 -35.75 27.93
N THR A 21 -1.78 -36.71 27.01
CA THR A 21 -2.14 -38.10 27.33
C THR A 21 -0.96 -39.02 27.65
N SER A 22 0.28 -38.60 27.34
CA SER A 22 1.46 -39.44 27.58
C SER A 22 1.86 -39.51 29.07
N GLY A 23 1.60 -38.45 29.87
CA GLY A 23 1.91 -38.43 31.28
C GLY A 23 1.01 -39.34 32.16
N THR A 24 -0.27 -39.42 31.76
CA THR A 24 -1.25 -40.26 32.49
C THR A 24 -1.17 -41.75 32.12
N SER A 25 -0.74 -42.06 30.88
CA SER A 25 -0.55 -43.45 30.46
C SER A 25 0.69 -44.09 31.12
N ALA A 26 1.78 -43.30 31.29
CA ALA A 26 2.97 -43.81 31.96
C ALA A 26 2.74 -44.07 33.44
N SER A 27 1.99 -43.19 34.16
CA SER A 27 1.64 -43.39 35.56
C SER A 27 0.67 -44.55 35.76
N ASN A 28 -0.30 -44.73 34.87
CA ASN A 28 -1.22 -45.87 34.89
C ASN A 28 -0.52 -47.18 34.52
N ALA A 29 0.42 -47.19 33.57
CA ALA A 29 1.24 -48.32 33.25
C ALA A 29 2.16 -48.72 34.42
N LEU A 30 2.74 -47.74 35.12
CA LEU A 30 3.52 -47.97 36.35
C LEU A 30 2.68 -48.59 37.48
N ALA A 31 1.45 -48.12 37.68
CA ALA A 31 0.54 -48.69 38.69
C ALA A 31 0.10 -50.10 38.33
N GLN A 32 -0.21 -50.41 37.05
CA GLN A 32 -0.58 -51.73 36.59
C GLN A 32 0.59 -52.72 36.62
N ILE A 33 1.78 -52.29 36.20
CA ILE A 33 3.00 -53.13 36.25
C ILE A 33 3.40 -53.38 37.71
N GLY A 34 3.30 -52.37 38.56
CA GLY A 34 3.56 -52.51 39.98
C GLY A 34 2.66 -53.56 40.63
N ALA A 35 1.33 -53.54 40.38
CA ALA A 35 0.39 -54.47 40.93
C ALA A 35 0.57 -55.91 40.36
N SER A 36 0.80 -56.07 39.06
CA SER A 36 1.02 -57.36 38.45
C SER A 36 2.38 -57.96 38.79
N THR A 37 3.41 -57.15 38.96
CA THR A 37 4.75 -57.61 39.27
C THR A 37 4.88 -58.02 40.74
N ILE A 38 4.21 -57.34 41.65
CA ILE A 38 4.16 -57.74 43.07
C ILE A 38 3.48 -59.10 43.21
N ASN A 39 2.38 -59.38 42.49
CA ASN A 39 1.72 -60.65 42.49
C ASN A 39 2.62 -61.77 41.91
N THR A 40 3.37 -61.51 40.89
CA THR A 40 4.26 -62.50 40.24
C THR A 40 5.49 -62.82 41.13
N VAL A 41 6.06 -61.82 41.81
CA VAL A 41 7.19 -62.00 42.74
C VAL A 41 6.79 -62.78 43.98
N LEU A 42 5.59 -62.60 44.49
CA LEU A 42 5.04 -63.37 45.59
C LEU A 42 4.75 -64.83 45.20
N GLN A 43 4.40 -65.09 43.93
CA GLN A 43 4.08 -66.44 43.44
C GLN A 43 5.29 -67.27 42.99
N TYR A 44 6.35 -66.62 42.54
CA TYR A 44 7.46 -67.35 41.88
C TYR A 44 8.85 -67.15 42.50
N GLY A 45 8.98 -66.54 43.67
CA GLY A 45 10.29 -66.35 44.38
C GLY A 45 11.29 -65.59 43.52
N ALA A 46 10.83 -64.69 42.63
CA ALA A 46 11.71 -63.88 41.78
C ALA A 46 12.59 -62.97 42.64
N SER A 47 13.90 -63.00 42.42
CA SER A 47 14.86 -62.29 43.22
C SER A 47 14.53 -60.78 43.24
N GLN A 48 14.56 -60.16 44.44
CA GLN A 48 14.38 -58.72 44.65
C GLN A 48 15.26 -57.89 43.66
N ASN A 49 16.41 -58.41 43.29
CA ASN A 49 17.32 -57.80 42.34
C ASN A 49 16.73 -57.63 40.90
N ALA A 50 15.92 -58.58 40.41
CA ALA A 50 15.29 -58.48 39.10
C ALA A 50 14.15 -57.44 39.10
N LEU A 51 13.41 -57.34 40.24
CA LEU A 51 12.36 -56.34 40.42
C LEU A 51 12.97 -54.94 40.53
N ASN A 52 14.00 -54.77 41.33
CA ASN A 52 14.71 -53.49 41.47
C ASN A 52 15.32 -53.03 40.17
N ALA A 53 15.86 -53.97 39.35
CA ALA A 53 16.39 -53.61 38.02
C ALA A 53 15.27 -53.15 37.04
N LYS A 54 14.08 -53.77 37.10
CA LYS A 54 12.92 -53.34 36.30
C LYS A 54 12.40 -52.00 36.73
N LEU A 55 12.24 -51.79 38.06
CA LEU A 55 11.81 -50.51 38.62
C LEU A 55 12.80 -49.39 38.23
N ARG A 56 14.10 -49.66 38.33
CA ARG A 56 15.14 -48.70 37.96
C ARG A 56 15.08 -48.32 36.44
N ARG A 57 14.85 -49.30 35.56
CA ARG A 57 14.66 -49.05 34.13
C ARG A 57 13.43 -48.17 33.82
N LEU A 58 12.31 -48.43 34.51
CA LEU A 58 11.10 -47.63 34.38
C LEU A 58 11.30 -46.20 34.89
N GLU A 59 12.03 -46.03 36.00
CA GLU A 59 12.39 -44.73 36.54
C GLU A 59 13.26 -43.94 35.55
N ILE A 60 14.29 -44.55 35.00
CA ILE A 60 15.14 -43.95 33.97
C ILE A 60 14.30 -43.57 32.74
N GLN A 61 13.44 -44.49 32.23
CA GLN A 61 12.60 -44.20 31.08
C GLN A 61 11.65 -43.03 31.38
N THR A 62 11.02 -42.99 32.52
CA THR A 62 10.13 -41.89 32.93
C THR A 62 10.89 -40.56 33.00
N ASN A 63 12.11 -40.56 33.52
CA ASN A 63 12.96 -39.37 33.61
C ASN A 63 13.40 -38.88 32.19
N ILE A 64 13.69 -39.82 31.25
CA ILE A 64 13.97 -39.48 29.86
C ILE A 64 12.76 -38.86 29.16
N GLU A 65 11.55 -39.40 29.37
CA GLU A 65 10.33 -38.85 28.79
C GLU A 65 10.01 -37.45 29.36
N ASN A 66 10.12 -37.28 30.68
CA ASN A 66 9.94 -35.98 31.32
C ASN A 66 10.99 -34.95 30.91
N GLY A 67 12.25 -35.37 30.82
CA GLY A 67 13.35 -34.54 30.34
C GLY A 67 13.14 -34.12 28.90
N SER A 68 12.71 -35.06 28.04
CA SER A 68 12.42 -34.78 26.60
C SER A 68 11.27 -33.80 26.45
N SER A 69 10.21 -33.92 27.23
CA SER A 69 9.09 -32.98 27.26
C SER A 69 9.53 -31.61 27.80
N GLY A 70 10.36 -31.62 28.85
CA GLY A 70 10.89 -30.40 29.46
C GLY A 70 11.76 -29.61 28.49
N ILE A 71 12.72 -30.23 27.79
CA ILE A 71 13.56 -29.53 26.84
C ILE A 71 12.76 -29.02 25.64
N TYR A 72 11.76 -29.78 25.18
CA TYR A 72 10.85 -29.32 24.15
C TYR A 72 10.13 -28.04 24.58
N ASN A 73 9.57 -28.02 25.81
CA ASN A 73 8.90 -26.82 26.31
C ASN A 73 9.85 -25.63 26.50
N ASP A 74 11.06 -25.85 27.05
CA ASP A 74 12.05 -24.79 27.24
C ASP A 74 12.47 -24.17 25.87
N THR A 75 12.63 -25.01 24.84
CA THR A 75 12.96 -24.52 23.49
C THR A 75 11.79 -23.85 22.83
N GLN A 76 10.55 -24.30 23.04
CA GLN A 76 9.35 -23.63 22.52
C GLN A 76 9.14 -22.26 23.19
N ILE A 77 9.30 -22.17 24.50
CA ILE A 77 9.23 -20.89 25.23
C ILE A 77 10.30 -19.92 24.68
N PHE A 78 11.52 -20.42 24.41
CA PHE A 78 12.53 -19.60 23.75
C PHE A 78 12.07 -19.11 22.38
N LEU A 79 11.56 -19.99 21.52
CA LEU A 79 11.05 -19.65 20.19
C LEU A 79 9.85 -18.69 20.25
N ASP A 80 8.96 -18.85 21.22
CA ASP A 80 7.78 -17.98 21.37
C ASP A 80 8.15 -16.59 21.90
N ASN A 81 9.08 -16.51 22.83
CA ASN A 81 9.59 -15.22 23.32
C ASN A 81 10.37 -14.45 22.28
N THR A 82 10.82 -15.12 21.23
CA THR A 82 11.59 -14.55 20.14
C THR A 82 10.72 -13.93 19.04
N LYS A 83 9.42 -14.14 19.03
CA LYS A 83 8.46 -13.50 18.09
C LYS A 83 8.22 -12.01 18.40
N THR A 84 9.12 -11.36 19.14
CA THR A 84 9.06 -9.93 19.47
C THR A 84 9.62 -9.05 18.33
N SER A 85 9.29 -7.75 18.35
CA SER A 85 9.73 -6.80 17.32
C SER A 85 11.26 -6.70 17.13
N GLU A 86 12.06 -7.00 18.18
CA GLU A 86 13.53 -7.01 18.08
C GLU A 86 14.05 -8.12 17.17
N PHE A 87 13.38 -9.24 17.15
CA PHE A 87 13.72 -10.35 16.28
C PHE A 87 13.58 -10.00 14.80
N TRP A 88 12.51 -9.36 14.42
CA TRP A 88 12.26 -8.99 13.04
C TRP A 88 13.37 -8.14 12.45
N ASN A 89 14.05 -7.37 13.28
CA ASN A 89 15.13 -6.48 12.88
C ASN A 89 16.53 -7.12 12.88
N SER A 90 16.75 -8.18 13.65
CA SER A 90 18.08 -8.79 13.83
C SER A 90 17.99 -10.32 13.97
N PRO A 91 17.53 -11.04 12.93
CA PRO A 91 17.28 -12.48 13.02
C PRO A 91 18.52 -13.34 13.34
N ASP A 92 19.72 -12.92 12.99
CA ASP A 92 20.96 -13.64 13.30
C ASP A 92 21.26 -13.70 14.79
N LYS A 93 20.91 -12.67 15.53
CA LYS A 93 21.11 -12.60 16.99
C LYS A 93 20.45 -13.76 17.73
N TRP A 94 19.42 -14.35 17.17
CA TRP A 94 18.68 -15.46 17.78
C TRP A 94 19.42 -16.78 17.76
N ILE A 95 20.12 -17.03 16.67
CA ILE A 95 20.98 -18.21 16.60
C ILE A 95 22.04 -18.11 17.70
N ASP A 96 22.61 -16.91 17.87
CA ASP A 96 23.59 -16.66 18.95
C ASP A 96 22.97 -16.80 20.34
N ASP A 97 21.78 -16.24 20.55
CA ASP A 97 21.10 -16.31 21.85
C ASP A 97 20.62 -17.73 22.15
N TYR A 98 20.15 -18.48 21.14
CA TYR A 98 19.85 -19.90 21.27
C TYR A 98 21.09 -20.69 21.68
N ASN A 99 22.20 -20.47 21.01
CA ASN A 99 23.46 -21.13 21.34
C ASN A 99 23.93 -20.82 22.76
N LYS A 100 23.70 -19.61 23.30
CA LYS A 100 23.97 -19.25 24.70
C LYS A 100 23.05 -19.95 25.69
N MET A 101 21.87 -20.40 25.28
CA MET A 101 20.94 -21.13 26.14
C MET A 101 21.32 -22.61 26.27
N ILE A 102 21.94 -23.22 25.26
CA ILE A 102 22.31 -24.63 25.27
C ILE A 102 23.09 -25.03 26.54
N PRO A 103 24.19 -24.33 26.94
CA PRO A 103 24.89 -24.65 28.17
C PRO A 103 24.02 -24.54 29.43
N LYS A 104 23.09 -23.58 29.47
CA LYS A 104 22.18 -23.39 30.61
C LYS A 104 21.20 -24.54 30.68
N TRP A 105 20.62 -24.98 29.57
CA TRP A 105 19.75 -26.14 29.51
C TRP A 105 20.49 -27.43 29.85
N THR A 106 21.71 -27.62 29.28
CA THR A 106 22.56 -28.76 29.62
C THR A 106 22.78 -28.85 31.11
N LYS A 107 23.16 -27.73 31.76
CA LYS A 107 23.37 -27.69 33.20
C LYS A 107 22.07 -28.03 33.98
N LYS A 108 20.95 -27.40 33.62
CA LYS A 108 19.62 -27.61 34.25
C LYS A 108 19.25 -29.10 34.26
N TYR A 109 19.33 -29.75 33.10
CA TYR A 109 18.90 -31.15 32.98
C TYR A 109 19.89 -32.12 33.57
N LYS A 110 21.20 -31.86 33.46
CA LYS A 110 22.22 -32.70 34.10
C LYS A 110 22.15 -32.65 35.61
N GLU A 111 21.86 -31.51 36.20
CA GLU A 111 21.70 -31.36 37.64
C GLU A 111 20.37 -31.96 38.19
N SER A 112 19.38 -32.12 37.32
CA SER A 112 18.07 -32.71 37.71
C SER A 112 18.02 -34.23 37.61
N MET A 113 19.09 -34.90 37.14
CA MET A 113 19.14 -36.36 36.95
C MET A 113 20.39 -36.94 37.60
N ASP A 114 20.33 -38.22 37.96
CA ASP A 114 21.55 -38.96 38.32
C ASP A 114 22.41 -39.26 37.10
N GLU A 115 23.69 -39.59 37.31
CA GLU A 115 24.69 -39.77 36.28
C GLU A 115 24.30 -40.84 35.22
N GLN A 116 23.69 -41.94 35.66
CA GLN A 116 23.24 -43.00 34.75
C GLN A 116 22.08 -42.54 33.89
N THR A 117 21.10 -41.92 34.49
CA THR A 117 19.93 -41.36 33.77
C THR A 117 20.36 -40.30 32.80
N TRP A 118 21.28 -39.40 33.16
CA TRP A 118 21.82 -38.38 32.25
C TRP A 118 22.52 -39.02 31.08
N LYS A 119 23.36 -40.02 31.28
CA LYS A 119 24.09 -40.70 30.19
C LYS A 119 23.15 -41.33 29.17
N GLU A 120 22.02 -41.86 29.59
CA GLU A 120 21.00 -42.38 28.70
C GLU A 120 20.14 -41.29 28.04
N PHE A 121 19.91 -40.15 28.73
CA PHE A 121 19.14 -39.03 28.26
C PHE A 121 19.92 -38.09 27.27
N GLU A 122 21.22 -37.92 27.47
CA GLU A 122 22.05 -36.98 26.73
C GLU A 122 21.91 -37.10 25.20
N PRO A 123 21.85 -38.29 24.57
CA PRO A 123 21.59 -38.42 23.15
C PRO A 123 20.22 -37.83 22.72
N HIS A 124 19.19 -38.04 23.55
CA HIS A 124 17.85 -37.52 23.30
C HIS A 124 17.82 -35.99 23.45
N PHE A 125 18.49 -35.46 24.45
CA PHE A 125 18.68 -34.04 24.69
C PHE A 125 19.35 -33.39 23.47
N ASN A 126 20.50 -33.92 23.05
CA ASN A 126 21.26 -33.39 21.91
C ASN A 126 20.45 -33.43 20.61
N LYS A 127 19.70 -34.52 20.37
CA LYS A 127 18.81 -34.63 19.21
C LYS A 127 17.74 -33.55 19.23
N LYS A 128 17.10 -33.30 20.37
CA LYS A 128 16.07 -32.25 20.48
C LYS A 128 16.63 -30.86 20.30
N ILE A 129 17.78 -30.55 20.91
CA ILE A 129 18.49 -29.29 20.68
C ILE A 129 18.81 -29.08 19.22
N PHE A 130 19.31 -30.13 18.52
CA PHE A 130 19.63 -30.04 17.10
C PHE A 130 18.38 -29.83 16.22
N GLU A 131 17.29 -30.57 16.48
CA GLU A 131 16.02 -30.41 15.77
C GLU A 131 15.52 -28.97 15.88
N GLN A 132 15.52 -28.40 17.10
CA GLN A 132 15.04 -27.04 17.34
C GLN A 132 15.99 -25.99 16.77
N ALA A 133 17.30 -26.22 16.82
CA ALA A 133 18.28 -25.34 16.15
C ALA A 133 18.06 -25.29 14.63
N THR A 134 17.68 -26.42 14.03
CA THR A 134 17.37 -26.49 12.60
C THR A 134 16.09 -25.69 12.27
N ASN A 135 15.03 -25.89 13.06
CA ASN A 135 13.80 -25.12 12.93
C ASN A 135 14.04 -23.60 13.09
N LEU A 136 14.87 -23.21 14.07
CA LEU A 136 15.24 -21.82 14.28
C LEU A 136 15.99 -21.23 13.07
N ARG A 137 16.94 -21.99 12.51
CA ARG A 137 17.69 -21.53 11.31
C ARG A 137 16.75 -21.30 10.13
N GLU A 138 15.77 -22.18 9.95
CA GLU A 138 14.75 -22.02 8.91
C GLU A 138 13.90 -20.76 9.15
N LEU A 139 13.45 -20.53 10.40
CA LEU A 139 12.72 -19.32 10.77
C LEU A 139 13.56 -18.06 10.52
N VAL A 140 14.84 -18.07 10.91
CA VAL A 140 15.77 -16.95 10.69
C VAL A 140 15.97 -16.70 9.20
N TYR A 141 16.14 -17.75 8.40
CA TYR A 141 16.26 -17.64 6.96
C TYR A 141 15.01 -17.02 6.34
N ASN A 142 13.84 -17.56 6.65
CA ASN A 142 12.57 -17.04 6.16
C ASN A 142 12.34 -15.57 6.56
N GLN A 143 12.74 -15.20 7.79
CA GLN A 143 12.64 -13.81 8.23
C GLN A 143 13.61 -12.89 7.48
N LYS A 144 14.83 -13.32 7.19
CA LYS A 144 15.78 -12.57 6.37
C LYS A 144 15.24 -12.33 4.95
N VAL A 145 14.63 -13.36 4.35
CA VAL A 145 14.00 -13.25 3.04
C VAL A 145 12.85 -12.26 3.08
N ASN A 146 11.98 -12.36 4.08
CA ASN A 146 10.86 -11.41 4.25
C ASN A 146 11.34 -9.97 4.44
N ASN A 147 12.35 -9.75 5.29
CA ASN A 147 12.94 -8.43 5.49
C ASN A 147 13.59 -7.91 4.19
N GLY A 148 14.23 -8.80 3.42
CA GLY A 148 14.78 -8.49 2.11
C GLY A 148 13.70 -8.05 1.12
N VAL A 149 12.58 -8.78 1.04
CA VAL A 149 11.44 -8.45 0.18
C VAL A 149 10.84 -7.10 0.57
N MET A 150 10.59 -6.86 1.87
CA MET A 150 10.06 -5.57 2.34
C MET A 150 11.00 -4.40 2.04
N ALA A 151 12.31 -4.61 2.19
CA ALA A 151 13.30 -3.59 1.87
C ALA A 151 13.39 -3.34 0.35
N LEU A 152 13.24 -4.37 -0.48
CA LEU A 152 13.17 -4.26 -1.93
C LEU A 152 11.92 -3.47 -2.35
N ASP A 153 10.75 -3.78 -1.79
CA ASP A 153 9.51 -3.06 -2.07
C ASP A 153 9.63 -1.57 -1.74
N LYS A 154 10.23 -1.26 -0.58
CA LYS A 154 10.51 0.14 -0.19
C LYS A 154 11.47 0.82 -1.16
N ALA A 155 12.56 0.16 -1.54
CA ALA A 155 13.53 0.69 -2.48
C ALA A 155 12.90 0.89 -3.88
N THR A 156 12.05 -0.04 -4.32
CA THR A 156 11.30 0.05 -5.59
C THR A 156 10.33 1.22 -5.57
N THR A 157 9.61 1.41 -4.46
CA THR A 157 8.70 2.55 -4.28
C THR A 157 9.46 3.88 -4.35
N THR A 158 10.60 3.98 -3.66
CA THR A 158 11.46 5.17 -3.69
C THR A 158 11.96 5.43 -5.11
N TYR A 159 12.49 4.42 -5.78
CA TYR A 159 12.95 4.52 -7.17
C TYR A 159 11.85 5.02 -8.11
N ASN A 160 10.64 4.45 -8.04
CA ASN A 160 9.52 4.87 -8.88
C ASN A 160 9.08 6.31 -8.59
N THR A 161 9.14 6.74 -7.33
CA THR A 161 8.83 8.12 -6.93
C THR A 161 9.88 9.09 -7.49
N GLU A 162 11.15 8.74 -7.42
CA GLU A 162 12.24 9.56 -7.97
C GLU A 162 12.17 9.62 -9.49
N LEU A 163 11.84 8.52 -10.17
CA LEU A 163 11.60 8.51 -11.63
C LEU A 163 10.45 9.44 -12.02
N ALA A 164 9.36 9.44 -11.26
CA ALA A 164 8.20 10.30 -11.55
C ALA A 164 8.53 11.79 -11.40
N ASN A 165 9.50 12.13 -10.54
CA ASN A 165 9.97 13.50 -10.27
C ASN A 165 11.19 13.90 -11.11
N ALA A 166 11.75 13.00 -11.92
CA ALA A 166 12.92 13.27 -12.73
C ALA A 166 12.62 14.34 -13.80
N THR A 167 13.54 15.28 -13.95
CA THR A 167 13.39 16.44 -14.82
C THR A 167 14.15 16.32 -16.15
N ASP A 168 15.06 15.36 -16.25
CA ASP A 168 15.83 15.12 -17.46
C ASP A 168 16.20 13.65 -17.66
N ALA A 169 16.57 13.29 -18.88
CA ALA A 169 16.91 11.93 -19.29
C ALA A 169 18.16 11.39 -18.60
N LYS A 170 19.14 12.26 -18.26
CA LYS A 170 20.36 11.87 -17.58
C LYS A 170 20.08 11.44 -16.14
N GLN A 171 19.20 12.17 -15.46
CA GLN A 171 18.72 11.82 -14.14
C GLN A 171 18.04 10.45 -14.14
N ILE A 172 17.13 10.19 -15.09
CA ILE A 172 16.45 8.88 -15.22
C ILE A 172 17.47 7.76 -15.45
N ALA A 173 18.44 7.94 -16.35
CA ALA A 173 19.48 6.96 -16.61
C ALA A 173 20.35 6.69 -15.35
N THR A 174 20.68 7.73 -14.61
CA THR A 174 21.45 7.62 -13.35
C THR A 174 20.65 6.86 -12.29
N LEU A 175 19.40 7.21 -12.09
CA LEU A 175 18.50 6.51 -11.15
C LEU A 175 18.38 5.03 -11.50
N HIS A 176 18.17 4.72 -12.79
CA HIS A 176 18.07 3.34 -13.26
C HIS A 176 19.36 2.56 -13.03
N THR A 177 20.51 3.14 -13.36
CA THR A 177 21.82 2.50 -13.14
C THR A 177 22.07 2.27 -11.65
N THR A 178 21.80 3.27 -10.82
CA THR A 178 21.97 3.16 -9.36
C THR A 178 21.07 2.07 -8.78
N TYR A 179 19.78 2.07 -9.16
CA TYR A 179 18.85 1.08 -8.67
C TYR A 179 19.22 -0.34 -9.10
N THR A 180 19.53 -0.55 -10.38
CA THR A 180 19.82 -1.89 -10.90
C THR A 180 21.17 -2.42 -10.44
N GLN A 181 22.23 -1.59 -10.45
CA GLN A 181 23.58 -2.05 -10.11
C GLN A 181 23.87 -2.10 -8.61
N LEU A 182 23.29 -1.20 -7.82
CA LEU A 182 23.54 -1.14 -6.38
C LEU A 182 22.43 -1.82 -5.58
N THR A 183 21.18 -1.50 -5.88
CA THR A 183 20.05 -1.98 -5.08
C THR A 183 19.65 -3.40 -5.48
N LEU A 184 19.27 -3.63 -6.72
CA LEU A 184 18.82 -4.95 -7.16
C LEU A 184 19.90 -6.00 -7.03
N LYS A 185 21.15 -5.70 -7.38
CA LYS A 185 22.28 -6.64 -7.24
C LYS A 185 22.55 -7.03 -5.79
N ARG A 186 22.34 -6.12 -4.84
CA ARG A 186 22.41 -6.43 -3.41
C ARG A 186 21.31 -7.38 -2.97
N PHE A 187 20.09 -7.16 -3.45
CA PHE A 187 18.96 -8.04 -3.14
C PHE A 187 19.05 -9.40 -3.82
N ASP A 188 19.66 -9.48 -5.01
CA ASP A 188 19.98 -10.74 -5.67
C ASP A 188 20.77 -11.67 -4.76
N GLN A 189 21.78 -11.15 -4.06
CA GLN A 189 22.58 -11.93 -3.11
C GLN A 189 21.78 -12.43 -1.90
N ILE A 190 20.73 -11.73 -1.49
CA ILE A 190 19.87 -12.09 -0.35
C ILE A 190 18.78 -13.08 -0.79
N LEU A 191 18.19 -12.85 -1.97
CA LEU A 191 17.04 -13.60 -2.48
C LEU A 191 17.43 -14.78 -3.38
N GLY A 192 18.72 -14.91 -3.75
CA GLY A 192 19.24 -16.03 -4.52
C GLY A 192 18.91 -16.02 -6.00
N GLY A 193 18.74 -14.83 -6.62
CA GLY A 193 18.68 -14.65 -8.08
C GLY A 193 17.45 -15.24 -8.76
N GLY A 194 16.35 -15.44 -8.07
CA GLY A 194 15.17 -16.10 -8.58
C GLY A 194 14.33 -15.27 -9.56
N GLU A 195 13.15 -15.77 -9.86
CA GLU A 195 12.13 -15.16 -10.73
C GLU A 195 11.77 -13.73 -10.27
N GLU A 196 11.70 -13.50 -8.96
CA GLU A 196 11.41 -12.20 -8.36
C GLU A 196 12.45 -11.13 -8.72
N PHE A 197 13.74 -11.49 -8.74
CA PHE A 197 14.82 -10.59 -9.15
C PHE A 197 14.71 -10.23 -10.64
N THR A 198 14.48 -11.22 -11.49
CA THR A 198 14.31 -11.03 -12.94
C THR A 198 13.13 -10.11 -13.22
N LYS A 199 12.01 -10.34 -12.54
CA LYS A 199 10.82 -9.50 -12.62
C LYS A 199 11.11 -8.06 -12.15
N ALA A 200 11.72 -7.88 -10.98
CA ALA A 200 12.07 -6.55 -10.47
C ALA A 200 13.00 -5.79 -11.41
N SER A 201 13.95 -6.49 -12.05
CA SER A 201 14.86 -5.90 -13.05
C SER A 201 14.13 -5.44 -14.31
N ASN A 202 13.23 -6.27 -14.83
CA ASN A 202 12.40 -5.95 -16.00
C ASN A 202 11.44 -4.79 -15.68
N ASP A 203 10.81 -4.80 -14.52
CA ASP A 203 9.91 -3.73 -14.08
C ASP A 203 10.68 -2.41 -13.92
N ALA A 204 11.91 -2.44 -13.38
CA ALA A 204 12.74 -1.26 -13.27
C ALA A 204 13.11 -0.67 -14.64
N TYR A 205 13.47 -1.51 -15.60
CA TYR A 205 13.74 -1.10 -16.97
C TYR A 205 12.50 -0.49 -17.65
N ASN A 206 11.36 -1.14 -17.53
CA ASN A 206 10.10 -0.68 -18.09
C ASN A 206 9.66 0.66 -17.47
N ASN A 207 9.79 0.83 -16.17
CA ASN A 207 9.43 2.05 -15.46
C ASN A 207 10.33 3.23 -15.85
N ALA A 208 11.64 2.99 -16.00
CA ALA A 208 12.57 4.03 -16.46
C ALA A 208 12.29 4.44 -17.92
N ASN A 209 12.00 3.49 -18.81
CA ASN A 209 11.57 3.81 -20.18
C ASN A 209 10.23 4.56 -20.19
N ALA A 210 9.28 4.17 -19.34
CA ALA A 210 8.01 4.90 -19.20
C ALA A 210 8.24 6.36 -18.77
N ALA A 211 9.14 6.59 -17.81
CA ALA A 211 9.51 7.93 -17.36
C ALA A 211 10.16 8.76 -18.49
N LEU A 212 11.09 8.16 -19.27
CA LEU A 212 11.70 8.81 -20.44
C LEU A 212 10.66 9.18 -21.52
N ILE A 213 9.76 8.25 -21.83
CA ILE A 213 8.68 8.47 -22.80
C ILE A 213 7.78 9.63 -22.35
N LEU A 214 7.40 9.65 -21.07
CA LEU A 214 6.56 10.72 -20.50
C LEU A 214 7.29 12.06 -20.48
N LEU A 215 8.56 12.07 -20.07
CA LEU A 215 9.37 13.28 -20.10
C LEU A 215 9.41 13.86 -21.52
N LYS A 216 9.71 13.02 -22.50
CA LYS A 216 9.75 13.42 -23.91
C LYS A 216 8.38 13.91 -24.38
N ALA A 217 7.32 13.19 -24.10
CA ALA A 217 5.96 13.58 -24.51
C ALA A 217 5.49 14.90 -23.87
N LYS A 218 6.08 15.33 -22.76
CA LYS A 218 5.80 16.63 -22.12
C LYS A 218 6.56 17.80 -22.72
N GLU A 219 7.62 17.58 -23.50
CA GLU A 219 8.43 18.68 -24.08
C GLU A 219 7.62 19.63 -24.97
N ILE A 220 6.62 19.12 -25.69
CA ILE A 220 5.78 19.91 -26.58
C ILE A 220 4.34 19.90 -26.06
N ASN A 221 3.82 21.07 -25.75
CA ASN A 221 2.44 21.24 -25.26
C ASN A 221 2.09 20.41 -24.02
N GLY A 222 3.09 19.99 -23.23
CA GLY A 222 2.87 19.17 -22.05
C GLY A 222 2.41 19.96 -20.80
N ILE A 223 2.34 21.30 -20.93
CA ILE A 223 1.92 22.20 -19.84
C ILE A 223 0.75 23.05 -20.34
N THR A 224 -0.21 23.33 -19.48
CA THR A 224 -1.37 24.19 -19.72
C THR A 224 -1.78 24.89 -18.44
N THR A 225 -2.75 25.80 -18.56
CA THR A 225 -3.34 26.49 -17.40
C THR A 225 -4.72 25.91 -17.13
N ASP A 226 -5.01 25.59 -15.88
CA ASP A 226 -6.32 25.14 -15.44
C ASP A 226 -7.34 26.30 -15.36
N PRO A 227 -8.64 26.04 -15.16
CA PRO A 227 -9.65 27.09 -15.01
C PRO A 227 -9.43 28.05 -13.84
N ASP A 228 -8.57 27.68 -12.87
CA ASP A 228 -8.20 28.53 -11.72
C ASP A 228 -6.92 29.34 -11.97
N GLY A 229 -6.33 29.24 -13.16
CA GLY A 229 -5.12 29.96 -13.54
C GLY A 229 -3.82 29.31 -13.09
N ARG A 230 -3.85 28.04 -12.58
CA ARG A 230 -2.65 27.32 -12.14
C ARG A 230 -2.01 26.57 -13.31
N THR A 231 -0.69 26.55 -13.32
CA THR A 231 0.08 25.77 -14.30
C THR A 231 0.00 24.27 -13.95
N VAL A 232 -0.50 23.45 -14.86
CA VAL A 232 -0.70 22.01 -14.68
C VAL A 232 -0.26 21.22 -15.91
N THR A 233 -0.15 19.89 -15.76
CA THR A 233 0.14 19.02 -16.91
C THR A 233 -1.02 19.04 -17.89
N ASN A 234 -0.71 19.22 -19.19
CA ASN A 234 -1.64 19.11 -20.30
C ASN A 234 -1.74 17.66 -20.75
N HIS A 235 -2.58 16.86 -20.09
CA HIS A 235 -2.75 15.44 -20.46
C HIS A 235 -3.22 15.23 -21.91
N LYS A 236 -3.98 16.17 -22.48
CA LYS A 236 -4.37 16.15 -23.90
C LYS A 236 -3.16 16.28 -24.81
N GLY A 237 -2.29 17.25 -24.56
CA GLY A 237 -1.06 17.47 -25.35
C GLY A 237 -0.11 16.28 -25.25
N VAL A 238 0.11 15.76 -24.02
CA VAL A 238 0.92 14.57 -23.80
C VAL A 238 0.35 13.36 -24.55
N LEU A 239 -0.96 13.13 -24.49
CA LEU A 239 -1.64 12.03 -25.18
C LEU A 239 -1.48 12.15 -26.72
N GLN A 240 -1.61 13.35 -27.27
CA GLN A 240 -1.41 13.61 -28.70
C GLN A 240 0.03 13.26 -29.13
N ASN A 241 1.04 13.65 -28.35
CA ASN A 241 2.44 13.33 -28.62
C ASN A 241 2.70 11.83 -28.54
N LEU A 242 2.13 11.14 -27.55
CA LEU A 242 2.24 9.69 -27.43
C LEU A 242 1.59 8.94 -28.59
N LYS A 243 0.49 9.44 -29.16
CA LYS A 243 -0.22 8.84 -30.30
C LYS A 243 0.42 9.17 -31.65
N ASN A 244 1.28 10.18 -31.73
CA ASN A 244 1.88 10.62 -32.97
C ASN A 244 3.00 9.64 -33.42
N PRO A 245 2.85 8.91 -34.53
CA PRO A 245 3.86 7.96 -35.01
C PRO A 245 5.17 8.64 -35.43
N ASN A 246 5.13 9.91 -35.80
CA ASN A 246 6.31 10.68 -36.20
C ASN A 246 7.07 11.27 -34.98
N TYR A 247 6.52 11.16 -33.80
CA TYR A 247 7.16 11.66 -32.58
C TYR A 247 8.17 10.63 -32.06
N LYS A 248 9.45 10.88 -32.37
CA LYS A 248 10.55 9.98 -32.05
C LYS A 248 10.87 10.03 -30.52
N ILE A 249 10.83 8.88 -29.91
CA ILE A 249 11.22 8.69 -28.52
C ILE A 249 12.31 7.62 -28.50
N VAL A 250 13.38 7.90 -27.78
CA VAL A 250 14.51 6.98 -27.64
C VAL A 250 14.53 6.46 -26.20
N GLY A 251 14.60 5.14 -26.04
CA GLY A 251 14.67 4.46 -24.74
C GLY A 251 16.06 4.51 -24.13
N LEU A 252 16.19 3.90 -22.95
CA LEU A 252 17.46 3.84 -22.18
C LEU A 252 18.61 3.22 -22.97
N ASN A 253 18.32 2.23 -23.81
CA ASN A 253 19.32 1.53 -24.62
C ASN A 253 19.59 2.20 -25.98
N GLY A 254 19.08 3.40 -26.22
CA GLY A 254 19.20 4.08 -27.49
C GLY A 254 18.26 3.55 -28.59
N GLU A 255 17.37 2.61 -28.28
CA GLU A 255 16.37 2.07 -29.21
C GLU A 255 15.23 3.07 -29.44
N GLU A 256 14.69 3.12 -30.66
CA GLU A 256 13.51 3.93 -30.97
C GLU A 256 12.24 3.23 -30.48
N ILE A 257 11.51 3.88 -29.59
CA ILE A 257 10.25 3.38 -29.04
C ILE A 257 9.09 3.86 -29.90
N GLY A 258 8.68 3.01 -30.84
CA GLY A 258 7.55 3.26 -31.73
C GLY A 258 6.21 3.33 -31.01
N VAL A 259 5.18 3.86 -31.71
CA VAL A 259 3.82 4.00 -31.15
C VAL A 259 3.21 2.67 -30.68
N ASN A 260 3.53 1.56 -31.35
CA ASN A 260 3.03 0.23 -31.02
C ASN A 260 3.82 -0.49 -29.89
N HIS A 261 4.85 0.15 -29.34
CA HIS A 261 5.63 -0.45 -28.26
C HIS A 261 4.74 -0.60 -27.00
N PRO A 262 4.76 -1.76 -26.31
CA PRO A 262 3.85 -2.05 -25.18
C PRO A 262 3.87 -0.97 -24.09
N ILE A 263 5.04 -0.47 -23.71
CA ILE A 263 5.18 0.59 -22.70
C ILE A 263 4.47 1.87 -23.17
N ARG A 264 4.66 2.26 -24.46
CA ARG A 264 4.04 3.46 -25.01
C ARG A 264 2.53 3.31 -25.11
N GLN A 265 2.02 2.14 -25.44
CA GLN A 265 0.59 1.84 -25.47
C GLN A 265 -0.02 1.93 -24.06
N ALA A 266 0.60 1.33 -23.05
CA ALA A 266 0.15 1.44 -21.66
C ALA A 266 0.10 2.92 -21.19
N LEU A 267 1.06 3.74 -21.60
CA LEU A 267 1.06 5.18 -21.31
C LEU A 267 -0.06 5.92 -22.05
N ILE A 268 -0.37 5.55 -23.31
CA ILE A 268 -1.49 6.11 -24.08
C ILE A 268 -2.82 5.86 -23.33
N GLU A 269 -3.05 4.65 -22.85
CA GLU A 269 -4.24 4.29 -22.08
C GLU A 269 -4.31 5.08 -20.77
N SER A 270 -3.23 5.11 -20.02
CA SER A 270 -3.14 5.84 -18.74
C SER A 270 -3.36 7.35 -18.95
N GLN A 271 -2.70 7.97 -19.93
CA GLN A 271 -2.86 9.40 -20.23
C GLN A 271 -4.25 9.71 -20.79
N GLY A 272 -4.87 8.77 -21.50
CA GLY A 272 -6.27 8.88 -21.93
C GLY A 272 -7.23 9.00 -20.76
N THR A 273 -7.05 8.17 -19.74
CA THR A 273 -7.84 8.23 -18.49
C THR A 273 -7.60 9.53 -17.74
N LEU A 274 -6.34 9.96 -17.60
CA LEU A 274 -5.99 11.22 -16.94
C LEU A 274 -6.57 12.43 -17.67
N PHE A 275 -6.53 12.43 -19.00
CA PHE A 275 -7.14 13.48 -19.81
C PHE A 275 -8.66 13.53 -19.60
N SER A 276 -9.35 12.38 -19.66
CA SER A 276 -10.80 12.34 -19.44
C SER A 276 -11.19 12.88 -18.04
N ASN A 277 -10.44 12.52 -17.02
CA ASN A 277 -10.65 13.00 -15.65
C ASN A 277 -10.38 14.51 -15.52
N GLN A 278 -9.31 15.00 -16.17
CA GLN A 278 -8.98 16.42 -16.21
C GLN A 278 -10.08 17.23 -16.89
N ASP A 279 -10.55 16.79 -18.05
CA ASP A 279 -11.59 17.46 -18.82
C ASP A 279 -12.92 17.51 -18.08
N ALA A 280 -13.33 16.39 -17.46
CA ALA A 280 -14.54 16.33 -16.65
C ALA A 280 -14.45 17.28 -15.43
N ASN A 281 -13.31 17.29 -14.74
CA ASN A 281 -13.11 18.19 -13.61
C ASN A 281 -13.12 19.67 -14.04
N TRP A 282 -12.49 20.00 -15.15
CA TRP A 282 -12.47 21.37 -15.67
C TRP A 282 -13.86 21.82 -16.15
N THR A 283 -14.66 20.91 -16.71
CA THR A 283 -16.05 21.18 -17.06
C THR A 283 -16.83 21.53 -15.80
N LYS A 284 -16.72 20.71 -14.75
CA LYS A 284 -17.39 20.97 -13.47
C LYS A 284 -16.99 22.34 -12.89
N ILE A 285 -15.71 22.68 -12.85
CA ILE A 285 -15.24 23.97 -12.33
C ILE A 285 -15.81 25.13 -13.16
N ARG A 286 -15.85 25.00 -14.51
CA ARG A 286 -16.45 26.02 -15.38
C ARG A 286 -17.95 26.17 -15.10
N ASP A 287 -18.67 25.08 -14.95
CA ASP A 287 -20.10 25.08 -14.66
C ASP A 287 -20.39 25.72 -13.30
N GLU A 288 -19.59 25.38 -12.26
CA GLU A 288 -19.68 26.01 -10.94
C GLU A 288 -19.38 27.51 -10.96
N LYS A 289 -18.37 27.95 -11.73
CA LYS A 289 -18.06 29.38 -11.92
C LYS A 289 -19.21 30.06 -12.63
N SER A 290 -19.71 29.48 -13.72
CA SER A 290 -20.85 30.01 -14.45
C SER A 290 -22.10 30.14 -13.57
N TYR A 291 -22.38 29.12 -12.75
CA TYR A 291 -23.47 29.15 -11.78
C TYR A 291 -23.28 30.28 -10.75
N ASN A 292 -22.10 30.42 -10.15
CA ASN A 292 -21.81 31.47 -9.17
C ASN A 292 -21.85 32.86 -9.79
N ASP A 293 -21.38 33.01 -11.03
CA ASP A 293 -21.47 34.28 -11.76
C ASP A 293 -22.93 34.66 -12.02
N ASN A 294 -23.77 33.69 -12.42
CA ASN A 294 -25.20 33.88 -12.61
C ASN A 294 -25.90 34.22 -11.27
N LEU A 295 -25.54 33.55 -10.17
CA LEU A 295 -26.09 33.84 -8.86
C LEU A 295 -25.71 35.25 -8.39
N SER A 296 -24.48 35.70 -8.61
CA SER A 296 -24.02 37.04 -8.31
C SER A 296 -24.76 38.09 -9.16
N PHE A 297 -24.90 37.77 -10.45
CA PHE A 297 -25.67 38.60 -11.40
C PHE A 297 -27.12 38.77 -10.94
N ASN A 298 -27.78 37.69 -10.57
CA ASN A 298 -29.18 37.73 -10.09
C ASN A 298 -29.33 38.53 -8.79
N LYS A 299 -28.40 38.41 -7.84
CA LYS A 299 -28.42 39.23 -6.61
C LYS A 299 -28.30 40.73 -6.88
N GLU A 300 -27.39 41.10 -7.80
CA GLU A 300 -27.25 42.52 -8.18
C GLU A 300 -28.45 43.05 -8.95
N LEU A 301 -29.03 42.21 -9.82
CA LEU A 301 -30.25 42.54 -10.51
C LEU A 301 -31.41 42.79 -9.54
N VAL A 302 -31.61 41.93 -8.54
CA VAL A 302 -32.63 42.10 -7.50
C VAL A 302 -32.35 43.37 -6.68
N ALA A 303 -31.12 43.64 -6.30
CA ALA A 303 -30.75 44.86 -5.60
C ALA A 303 -31.06 46.11 -6.42
N PHE A 304 -30.76 46.11 -7.70
CA PHE A 304 -31.14 47.17 -8.64
C PHE A 304 -32.65 47.37 -8.73
N LEU A 305 -33.42 46.28 -8.90
CA LEU A 305 -34.87 46.34 -8.95
C LEU A 305 -35.51 46.88 -7.67
N ASN A 306 -34.82 46.74 -6.55
CA ASN A 306 -35.20 47.33 -5.26
C ASN A 306 -34.71 48.77 -5.07
N GLY A 307 -34.18 49.40 -6.10
CA GLY A 307 -33.78 50.83 -6.09
C GLY A 307 -32.33 51.08 -5.66
N ASN A 308 -31.51 50.06 -5.47
CA ASN A 308 -30.08 50.23 -5.22
C ASN A 308 -29.37 50.41 -6.55
N THR A 309 -28.93 51.66 -6.84
CA THR A 309 -28.22 52.04 -8.06
C THR A 309 -26.67 52.01 -7.88
N GLU A 310 -26.19 51.68 -6.70
CA GLU A 310 -24.77 51.57 -6.42
C GLU A 310 -24.16 50.36 -7.17
N GLY A 311 -23.13 50.58 -7.95
CA GLY A 311 -22.50 49.53 -8.77
C GLY A 311 -23.16 49.25 -10.13
N MET A 312 -24.13 50.06 -10.55
CA MET A 312 -24.86 49.85 -11.81
C MET A 312 -23.96 49.83 -13.06
N ASP A 313 -22.95 50.69 -13.11
CA ASP A 313 -22.00 50.76 -14.24
C ASP A 313 -21.17 49.43 -14.34
N THR A 314 -20.80 48.87 -13.20
CA THR A 314 -20.08 47.60 -13.12
C THR A 314 -20.99 46.42 -13.56
N PHE A 315 -22.26 46.49 -13.17
CA PHE A 315 -23.28 45.50 -13.56
C PHE A 315 -23.53 45.55 -15.08
N LEU A 316 -23.73 46.75 -15.64
CA LEU A 316 -23.91 46.92 -17.09
C LEU A 316 -22.67 46.44 -17.87
N GLY A 317 -21.46 46.71 -17.39
CA GLY A 317 -20.23 46.19 -17.99
C GLY A 317 -20.19 44.66 -18.03
N ARG A 318 -20.72 43.99 -17.02
CA ARG A 318 -20.83 42.53 -17.00
C ARG A 318 -21.89 42.02 -17.97
N VAL A 319 -23.03 42.69 -18.06
CA VAL A 319 -24.09 42.39 -19.03
C VAL A 319 -23.54 42.49 -20.45
N GLU A 320 -22.77 43.53 -20.77
CA GLU A 320 -22.18 43.76 -22.10
C GLU A 320 -21.16 42.69 -22.48
N ASN A 321 -20.46 42.12 -21.51
CA ASN A 321 -19.43 41.10 -21.75
C ASN A 321 -19.94 39.67 -21.49
N ASN A 322 -21.25 39.47 -21.24
CA ASN A 322 -21.81 38.14 -21.03
C ASN A 322 -21.97 37.41 -22.38
N PRO A 323 -21.22 36.32 -22.62
CA PRO A 323 -21.24 35.59 -23.88
C PRO A 323 -22.56 34.88 -24.17
N ASN A 324 -23.42 34.72 -23.13
CA ASN A 324 -24.71 34.06 -23.22
C ASN A 324 -25.84 35.00 -23.63
N LEU A 325 -25.58 36.28 -23.70
CA LEU A 325 -26.58 37.31 -24.10
C LEU A 325 -26.41 37.72 -25.54
N LEU A 326 -27.52 37.78 -26.27
CA LEU A 326 -27.56 38.34 -27.64
C LEU A 326 -27.44 39.86 -27.57
N ALA A 327 -26.85 40.46 -28.63
CA ALA A 327 -26.70 41.89 -28.72
C ALA A 327 -28.03 42.66 -28.58
N SER A 328 -29.13 42.11 -29.06
CA SER A 328 -30.46 42.65 -28.90
C SER A 328 -30.94 42.63 -27.42
N GLN A 329 -30.59 41.56 -26.67
CA GLN A 329 -30.92 41.43 -25.25
C GLN A 329 -30.09 42.42 -24.41
N ILE A 330 -28.79 42.55 -24.72
CA ILE A 330 -27.92 43.56 -24.10
C ILE A 330 -28.45 44.98 -24.30
N SER A 331 -28.85 45.30 -25.53
CA SER A 331 -29.42 46.62 -25.87
C SER A 331 -30.77 46.87 -25.12
N ALA A 332 -31.63 45.85 -25.05
CA ALA A 332 -32.88 45.94 -24.31
C ALA A 332 -32.67 46.16 -22.81
N LEU A 333 -31.75 45.40 -22.18
CA LEU A 333 -31.36 45.56 -20.78
C LEU A 333 -30.79 46.95 -20.51
N ARG A 334 -29.87 47.46 -21.37
CA ARG A 334 -29.27 48.81 -21.25
C ARG A 334 -30.37 49.88 -21.27
N THR A 335 -31.35 49.77 -22.22
CA THR A 335 -32.47 50.70 -22.29
C THR A 335 -33.37 50.62 -21.05
N ALA A 336 -33.70 49.40 -20.63
CA ALA A 336 -34.52 49.17 -19.42
C ALA A 336 -33.85 49.77 -18.17
N PHE A 337 -32.55 49.56 -17.96
CA PHE A 337 -31.80 50.12 -16.82
C PHE A 337 -31.75 51.65 -16.85
N LYS A 338 -31.48 52.24 -17.98
CA LYS A 338 -31.49 53.69 -18.13
C LYS A 338 -32.83 54.29 -17.78
N THR A 339 -33.91 53.70 -18.31
CA THR A 339 -35.28 54.18 -18.07
C THR A 339 -35.66 54.03 -16.59
N THR A 340 -35.24 52.93 -15.95
CA THR A 340 -35.50 52.69 -14.52
C THR A 340 -34.70 53.68 -13.66
N GLN A 341 -33.43 53.97 -14.03
CA GLN A 341 -32.60 54.97 -13.36
C GLN A 341 -33.22 56.39 -13.44
N ASP A 342 -33.75 56.77 -14.63
CA ASP A 342 -34.42 58.05 -14.83
C ASP A 342 -35.71 58.12 -14.01
N ALA A 343 -36.45 57.03 -13.91
CA ALA A 343 -37.68 56.96 -13.08
C ALA A 343 -37.36 57.10 -11.57
N ILE A 344 -36.31 56.47 -11.09
CA ILE A 344 -35.82 56.63 -9.69
C ILE A 344 -35.40 58.08 -9.42
N LYS A 345 -34.62 58.68 -10.31
CA LYS A 345 -34.21 60.07 -10.21
C LYS A 345 -35.36 61.07 -10.16
N ASN A 346 -36.45 60.74 -10.87
CA ASN A 346 -37.65 61.58 -10.93
C ASN A 346 -38.68 61.27 -9.81
N GLY A 347 -38.34 60.37 -8.88
CA GLY A 347 -39.21 60.02 -7.73
C GLY A 347 -40.47 59.27 -8.11
N THR A 348 -40.52 58.65 -9.31
CA THR A 348 -41.62 57.79 -9.77
C THR A 348 -41.39 56.34 -9.34
N SER A 349 -42.49 55.63 -8.94
CA SER A 349 -42.42 54.22 -8.58
C SER A 349 -41.90 53.40 -9.77
N THR A 350 -40.84 52.59 -9.54
CA THR A 350 -40.16 51.81 -10.56
C THR A 350 -41.05 50.82 -11.28
N TRP A 351 -42.11 50.35 -10.65
CA TRP A 351 -42.96 49.29 -11.21
C TRP A 351 -44.28 49.78 -11.82
N ASP A 352 -44.73 51.00 -11.50
CA ASP A 352 -45.98 51.55 -11.96
C ASP A 352 -45.84 52.37 -13.26
N THR A 353 -44.59 52.53 -13.73
CA THR A 353 -44.32 53.22 -15.02
C THR A 353 -44.30 52.24 -16.17
N VAL A 354 -44.59 52.71 -17.38
CA VAL A 354 -44.44 51.90 -18.61
C VAL A 354 -43.05 51.31 -18.75
N ALA A 355 -42.03 52.04 -18.28
CA ALA A 355 -40.63 51.61 -18.24
C ALA A 355 -40.40 50.45 -17.26
N GLY A 356 -41.00 50.53 -16.05
CA GLY A 356 -40.92 49.42 -15.05
C GLY A 356 -41.61 48.16 -15.55
N GLN A 357 -42.77 48.30 -16.19
CA GLN A 357 -43.47 47.17 -16.78
C GLN A 357 -42.69 46.54 -17.95
N ASN A 358 -42.04 47.34 -18.80
CA ASN A 358 -41.17 46.84 -19.85
C ASN A 358 -39.96 46.13 -19.27
N THR A 359 -39.35 46.68 -18.23
CA THR A 359 -38.19 46.03 -17.54
C THR A 359 -38.62 44.68 -16.96
N LYS A 360 -39.77 44.61 -16.27
CA LYS A 360 -40.37 43.38 -15.75
C LYS A 360 -40.61 42.34 -16.88
N SER A 361 -41.16 42.79 -18.02
CA SER A 361 -41.42 41.91 -19.17
C SER A 361 -40.13 41.35 -19.76
N ILE A 362 -39.06 42.15 -19.89
CA ILE A 362 -37.75 41.70 -20.39
C ILE A 362 -37.12 40.70 -19.42
N LEU A 363 -37.17 40.99 -18.12
CA LEU A 363 -36.64 40.06 -17.10
C LEU A 363 -37.40 38.74 -17.09
N THR A 364 -38.72 38.78 -17.16
CA THR A 364 -39.58 37.58 -17.25
C THR A 364 -39.24 36.77 -18.52
N PHE A 365 -38.99 37.44 -19.64
CA PHE A 365 -38.56 36.79 -20.87
C PHE A 365 -37.16 36.11 -20.70
N LEU A 366 -36.20 36.78 -20.07
CA LEU A 366 -34.87 36.27 -19.85
C LEU A 366 -34.84 35.07 -18.89
N VAL A 367 -35.67 35.11 -17.82
CA VAL A 367 -35.91 33.97 -16.93
C VAL A 367 -36.55 32.80 -17.69
N ASN A 368 -37.62 33.05 -18.42
CA ASN A 368 -38.33 32.00 -19.16
C ASN A 368 -37.51 31.39 -20.30
N SER A 369 -36.53 32.13 -20.84
CA SER A 369 -35.60 31.65 -21.85
C SER A 369 -34.35 30.92 -21.28
N GLY A 370 -34.23 30.82 -19.94
CA GLY A 370 -33.09 30.20 -19.27
C GLY A 370 -31.77 30.98 -19.43
N VAL A 371 -31.84 32.25 -19.81
CA VAL A 371 -30.65 33.15 -19.89
C VAL A 371 -30.25 33.69 -18.53
N ILE A 372 -31.24 33.85 -17.64
CA ILE A 372 -31.08 34.11 -16.20
C ILE A 372 -32.04 33.20 -15.44
N ASP A 373 -31.59 32.61 -14.30
CA ASP A 373 -32.40 31.79 -13.41
C ASP A 373 -33.30 32.62 -12.50
#